data_242326021da90d2f174d783cbb2f4cf2
#
_entry.id   242326021da90d2f174d783cbb2f4cf2
#
_cell.length_a   1.000
_cell.length_b   1.000
_cell.length_c   1.000
_cell.angle_alpha   90.00
_cell.angle_beta   90.00
_cell.angle_gamma   90.00
#
_symmetry.space_group_name_H-M   'P 1'
#
loop_
_entity.id
_entity.type
_entity.pdbx_description
1 polymer ?
#
loop_
_entity_poly.entity_id
_entity_poly.type
_entity_poly.pdbx_seq_one_letter_code
_entity_poly.pdbx_strand_id
1 'polypeptide(L)'
;MPQKNIPNFHLPEDLVEQYVNFVRISHTASEFVFDFSLLLPGVEKPSVDSRLIMSPTAVKLFLRAMAENLSRYETKFGEVKLPQAHTLADDLFKPNTEPGKPNK
;
A
#
# COMPACT_ATOMS: atom_id res chain seq x y z
N MET A 1 -11.18 -17.61 -14.94
CA MET A 1 -10.04 -17.71 -15.77
C MET A 1 -8.95 -18.52 -15.11
N PRO A 2 -8.46 -19.39 -15.86
CA PRO A 2 -7.45 -20.25 -15.28
C PRO A 2 -6.19 -19.49 -14.93
N GLN A 3 -5.64 -19.85 -13.84
CA GLN A 3 -4.44 -19.20 -13.33
C GLN A 3 -3.32 -20.21 -13.47
N LYS A 4 -2.97 -20.50 -14.69
CA LYS A 4 -2.11 -21.62 -14.97
C LYS A 4 -0.79 -21.57 -14.27
N ASN A 5 -0.25 -20.36 -14.11
CA ASN A 5 1.07 -20.21 -13.55
C ASN A 5 1.09 -19.90 -12.07
N ILE A 6 -0.07 -19.97 -11.46
CA ILE A 6 -0.16 -19.71 -10.03
C ILE A 6 -0.06 -21.03 -9.29
N PRO A 7 0.90 -21.15 -8.41
CA PRO A 7 1.03 -22.38 -7.66
C PRO A 7 -0.13 -22.59 -6.70
N ASN A 8 -0.35 -23.84 -6.34
CA ASN A 8 -1.28 -24.14 -5.26
C ASN A 8 -0.62 -23.76 -3.96
N PHE A 9 -1.24 -22.84 -3.24
CA PHE A 9 -0.69 -22.39 -1.99
C PHE A 9 -1.20 -23.23 -0.85
N HIS A 10 -0.29 -23.56 0.04
CA HIS A 10 -0.63 -24.20 1.28
C HIS A 10 -0.80 -23.13 2.34
N LEU A 11 -1.91 -23.18 3.05
CA LEU A 11 -2.15 -22.24 4.14
C LEU A 11 -1.80 -22.95 5.44
N PRO A 12 -0.72 -22.52 6.10
CA PRO A 12 -0.36 -23.16 7.37
C PRO A 12 -1.48 -22.99 8.40
N GLU A 13 -1.62 -23.97 9.25
CA GLU A 13 -2.67 -23.89 10.27
C GLU A 13 -2.46 -22.75 11.23
N ASP A 14 -1.20 -22.41 11.46
CA ASP A 14 -0.89 -21.34 12.40
C ASP A 14 -0.72 -19.98 11.74
N LEU A 15 -1.15 -19.87 10.50
CA LEU A 15 -1.10 -18.59 9.82
C LEU A 15 -2.05 -17.60 10.50
N VAL A 16 -1.52 -16.45 10.86
CA VAL A 16 -2.30 -15.42 11.53
C VAL A 16 -2.57 -14.30 10.54
N GLU A 17 -3.84 -14.00 10.36
CA GLU A 17 -4.24 -12.89 9.52
C GLU A 17 -4.08 -11.61 10.31
N GLN A 18 -3.56 -10.57 9.66
CA GLN A 18 -3.38 -9.30 10.30
C GLN A 18 -4.10 -8.21 9.53
N TYR A 19 -4.84 -7.41 10.24
CA TYR A 19 -5.50 -6.26 9.64
C TYR A 19 -4.55 -5.07 9.75
N VAL A 20 -4.25 -4.46 8.61
CA VAL A 20 -3.39 -3.29 8.57
C VAL A 20 -4.05 -2.22 7.73
N ASN A 21 -3.75 -0.96 8.04
CA ASN A 21 -4.33 0.15 7.29
C ASN A 21 -3.27 1.15 6.86
N PHE A 22 -1.99 0.80 6.98
CA PHE A 22 -0.92 1.71 6.60
C PHE A 22 0.29 0.90 6.17
N VAL A 23 0.99 1.40 5.18
CA VAL A 23 2.25 0.80 4.76
C VAL A 23 3.24 1.90 4.49
N ARG A 24 4.43 1.75 5.04
CA ARG A 24 5.56 2.62 4.72
C ARG A 24 6.48 1.85 3.79
N ILE A 25 6.82 2.47 2.67
CA ILE A 25 7.62 1.81 1.65
C ILE A 25 8.94 2.53 1.50
N SER A 26 10.02 1.78 1.54
CA SER A 26 11.34 2.32 1.29
C SER A 26 12.09 1.36 0.39
N HIS A 27 13.23 1.79 -0.11
CA HIS A 27 13.96 0.94 -1.05
C HIS A 27 15.43 1.28 -1.07
N THR A 28 16.19 0.29 -1.49
CA THR A 28 17.57 0.46 -1.93
C THR A 28 17.62 0.09 -3.40
N ALA A 29 18.83 0.00 -3.96
CA ALA A 29 18.96 -0.43 -5.35
C ALA A 29 18.52 -1.89 -5.54
N SER A 30 18.54 -2.68 -4.50
CA SER A 30 18.32 -4.12 -4.60
C SER A 30 16.96 -4.57 -4.08
N GLU A 31 16.33 -3.82 -3.20
CA GLU A 31 15.18 -4.32 -2.47
C GLU A 31 14.20 -3.21 -2.16
N PHE A 32 12.94 -3.59 -2.07
CA PHE A 32 11.89 -2.76 -1.50
C PHE A 32 11.48 -3.33 -0.16
N VAL A 33 11.26 -2.45 0.80
CA VAL A 33 10.87 -2.85 2.15
C VAL A 33 9.48 -2.27 2.41
N PHE A 34 8.57 -3.15 2.81
CA PHE A 34 7.19 -2.78 3.12
C PHE A 34 6.97 -2.98 4.61
N ASP A 35 6.74 -1.90 5.32
CA ASP A 35 6.45 -1.96 6.75
C ASP A 35 4.97 -1.69 6.94
N PHE A 36 4.24 -2.73 7.31
CA PHE A 36 2.80 -2.64 7.51
C PHE A 36 2.49 -2.37 8.96
N SER A 37 1.45 -1.59 9.19
CA SER A 37 1.10 -1.21 10.53
C SER A 37 -0.41 -0.98 10.62
N LEU A 38 -0.93 -1.17 11.81
CA LEU A 38 -2.29 -0.78 12.14
C LEU A 38 -2.20 0.54 12.91
N LEU A 39 -2.65 1.60 12.26
CA LEU A 39 -2.67 2.90 12.91
C LEU A 39 -3.98 3.07 13.66
N LEU A 40 -3.89 3.37 14.93
CA LEU A 40 -5.07 3.58 15.77
C LEU A 40 -5.04 4.99 16.33
N PRO A 41 -6.21 5.60 16.51
CA PRO A 41 -6.26 6.93 17.10
C PRO A 41 -5.62 6.95 18.47
N GLY A 42 -4.90 8.02 18.76
CA GLY A 42 -4.31 8.20 20.07
C GLY A 42 -2.98 7.51 20.28
N VAL A 43 -2.49 6.78 19.29
CA VAL A 43 -1.20 6.13 19.39
C VAL A 43 -0.16 7.03 18.73
N GLU A 44 0.76 7.54 19.53
CA GLU A 44 1.74 8.48 19.01
C GLU A 44 2.80 7.81 18.16
N LYS A 45 3.16 6.60 18.52
CA LYS A 45 4.27 5.93 17.88
C LYS A 45 3.84 4.52 17.50
N PRO A 46 3.22 4.38 16.34
CA PRO A 46 2.78 3.05 15.94
C PRO A 46 3.94 2.10 15.72
N SER A 47 3.68 0.85 15.96
CA SER A 47 4.67 -0.19 15.74
C SER A 47 4.49 -0.80 14.38
N VAL A 48 5.60 -1.28 13.83
CA VAL A 48 5.55 -2.07 12.61
C VAL A 48 5.05 -3.47 12.97
N ASP A 49 3.94 -3.86 12.36
CA ASP A 49 3.38 -5.18 12.63
C ASP A 49 4.01 -6.26 11.76
N SER A 50 4.41 -5.89 10.56
CA SER A 50 4.96 -6.87 9.64
C SER A 50 5.87 -6.18 8.65
N ARG A 51 7.02 -6.76 8.39
CA ARG A 51 7.95 -6.22 7.40
C ARG A 51 8.17 -7.27 6.32
N LEU A 52 7.97 -6.86 5.08
CA LEU A 52 8.18 -7.72 3.93
C LEU A 52 9.17 -7.07 3.00
N ILE A 53 9.98 -7.89 2.37
CA ILE A 53 11.02 -7.41 1.47
C ILE A 53 10.82 -8.09 0.13
N MET A 54 10.88 -7.30 -0.93
CA MET A 54 10.73 -7.80 -2.28
C MET A 54 11.82 -7.27 -3.18
N SER A 55 12.16 -8.04 -4.20
CA SER A 55 13.02 -7.53 -5.25
C SER A 55 12.26 -6.50 -6.08
N PRO A 56 12.98 -5.63 -6.81
CA PRO A 56 12.29 -4.67 -7.68
C PRO A 56 11.40 -5.35 -8.73
N THR A 57 11.83 -6.46 -9.28
CA THR A 57 10.99 -7.19 -10.24
C THR A 57 9.70 -7.66 -9.59
N ALA A 58 9.81 -8.22 -8.38
CA ALA A 58 8.62 -8.69 -7.68
C ALA A 58 7.67 -7.54 -7.37
N VAL A 59 8.22 -6.37 -7.04
CA VAL A 59 7.39 -5.21 -6.78
C VAL A 59 6.60 -4.81 -8.02
N LYS A 60 7.24 -4.87 -9.17
CA LYS A 60 6.54 -4.51 -10.40
C LYS A 60 5.40 -5.46 -10.68
N LEU A 61 5.63 -6.75 -10.48
CA LEU A 61 4.58 -7.74 -10.64
C LEU A 61 3.47 -7.55 -9.62
N PHE A 62 3.85 -7.27 -8.39
CA PHE A 62 2.89 -7.03 -7.33
C PHE A 62 2.01 -5.81 -7.66
N LEU A 63 2.64 -4.74 -8.11
CA LEU A 63 1.88 -3.54 -8.46
C LEU A 63 0.88 -3.82 -9.57
N ARG A 64 1.33 -4.55 -10.58
CA ARG A 64 0.43 -4.90 -11.67
C ARG A 64 -0.74 -5.76 -11.18
N ALA A 65 -0.46 -6.74 -10.35
CA ALA A 65 -1.51 -7.60 -9.82
C ALA A 65 -2.49 -6.83 -8.97
N MET A 66 -1.98 -5.90 -8.14
CA MET A 66 -2.85 -5.08 -7.33
C MET A 66 -3.75 -4.22 -8.19
N ALA A 67 -3.16 -3.59 -9.23
CA ALA A 67 -3.95 -2.72 -10.08
C ALA A 67 -5.08 -3.49 -10.75
N GLU A 68 -4.79 -4.70 -11.24
CA GLU A 68 -5.80 -5.50 -11.88
C GLU A 68 -6.90 -5.94 -10.92
N ASN A 69 -6.50 -6.32 -9.72
CA ASN A 69 -7.49 -6.74 -8.74
C ASN A 69 -8.36 -5.59 -8.28
N LEU A 70 -7.75 -4.44 -8.07
CA LEU A 70 -8.53 -3.27 -7.68
C LEU A 70 -9.50 -2.88 -8.78
N SER A 71 -9.06 -2.96 -10.03
CA SER A 71 -9.94 -2.64 -11.15
C SER A 71 -11.14 -3.57 -11.19
N ARG A 72 -10.92 -4.86 -10.98
CA ARG A 72 -12.03 -5.81 -10.96
C ARG A 72 -12.96 -5.55 -9.78
N TYR A 73 -12.38 -5.20 -8.65
CA TYR A 73 -13.19 -4.85 -7.49
C TYR A 73 -14.10 -3.67 -7.80
N GLU A 74 -13.52 -2.62 -8.39
CA GLU A 74 -14.28 -1.41 -8.64
C GLU A 74 -15.34 -1.62 -9.71
N THR A 75 -15.09 -2.50 -10.65
CA THR A 75 -16.09 -2.81 -11.65
C THR A 75 -17.32 -3.46 -11.01
N LYS A 76 -17.09 -4.28 -10.01
CA LYS A 76 -18.16 -5.02 -9.37
C LYS A 76 -18.86 -4.25 -8.26
N PHE A 77 -18.10 -3.51 -7.49
CA PHE A 77 -18.62 -2.91 -6.27
C PHE A 77 -18.63 -1.39 -6.29
N GLY A 78 -18.08 -0.78 -7.33
CA GLY A 78 -18.04 0.65 -7.41
C GLY A 78 -16.67 1.21 -7.06
N GLU A 79 -16.47 2.44 -7.45
CA GLU A 79 -15.19 3.09 -7.27
C GLU A 79 -14.84 3.25 -5.80
N VAL A 80 -13.61 2.93 -5.46
CA VAL A 80 -13.08 3.18 -4.13
C VAL A 80 -12.72 4.66 -4.06
N LYS A 81 -13.38 5.38 -3.18
CA LYS A 81 -13.16 6.80 -3.07
C LYS A 81 -12.18 7.09 -1.97
N LEU A 82 -11.22 7.91 -2.30
CA LEU A 82 -10.22 8.29 -1.33
C LEU A 82 -10.72 9.44 -0.48
N PRO A 83 -10.11 9.64 0.69
CA PRO A 83 -10.52 10.76 1.54
C PRO A 83 -10.37 12.08 0.82
N GLN A 84 -11.00 13.10 1.38
CA GLN A 84 -10.98 14.42 0.79
C GLN A 84 -9.55 14.85 0.48
N ALA A 85 -9.44 15.54 -0.64
CA ALA A 85 -8.13 15.86 -1.16
C ALA A 85 -7.32 16.74 -0.22
N HIS A 86 -7.99 17.64 0.47
CA HIS A 86 -7.22 18.53 1.33
C HIS A 86 -6.66 17.82 2.54
N THR A 87 -6.83 16.52 2.61
CA THR A 87 -6.27 15.76 3.70
C THR A 87 -4.80 15.53 3.44
N LEU A 88 -4.43 14.29 3.38
CA LEU A 88 -3.02 13.95 3.31
C LEU A 88 -2.37 14.37 2.01
N ALA A 89 -3.03 14.09 0.89
CA ALA A 89 -2.42 14.38 -0.38
C ALA A 89 -2.19 15.88 -0.56
N ASP A 90 -3.19 16.68 -0.20
CA ASP A 90 -3.03 18.11 -0.31
C ASP A 90 -1.91 18.62 0.58
N ASP A 91 -1.85 18.08 1.79
CA ASP A 91 -0.83 18.52 2.73
C ASP A 91 0.57 18.17 2.24
N LEU A 92 0.70 17.05 1.57
CA LEU A 92 2.00 16.61 1.11
C LEU A 92 2.42 17.24 -0.20
N PHE A 93 1.47 17.49 -1.08
CA PHE A 93 1.80 17.92 -2.44
C PHE A 93 1.36 19.34 -2.73
N LYS A 94 0.80 20.02 -1.77
CA LYS A 94 0.46 21.39 -1.96
C LYS A 94 1.74 22.18 -2.22
N PRO A 95 1.76 22.96 -3.27
CA PRO A 95 2.97 23.71 -3.52
C PRO A 95 3.25 24.64 -2.37
N ASN A 96 4.43 24.68 -2.04
CA ASN A 96 4.83 25.62 -1.04
C ASN A 96 4.92 26.98 -1.64
N THR A 97 4.30 26.95 -2.44
CA THR A 97 4.22 27.88 -3.21
C THR A 97 3.22 28.74 -3.05
N GLU A 98 3.03 27.93 -2.59
CA GLU A 98 2.52 28.35 -2.78
C GLU A 98 2.39 29.00 -2.95
N PRO A 99 2.41 29.65 -2.92
CA PRO A 99 2.55 30.12 -3.21
C PRO A 99 2.70 30.59 -3.20
N GLY A 100 2.95 30.38 -3.05
CA GLY A 100 3.30 30.29 -3.10
C GLY A 100 3.57 30.35 -2.64
N LYS A 101 3.84 29.94 -2.36
CA LYS A 101 4.09 29.52 -2.14
C LYS A 101 4.63 29.27 -2.15
N PRO A 102 5.16 29.18 -2.18
CA PRO A 102 5.67 28.64 -2.30
C PRO A 102 6.07 28.33 -2.26
N ASN A 103 6.31 27.63 -2.16
CA ASN A 103 6.47 27.08 -2.33
C ASN A 103 6.70 27.17 -2.34
N LYS A 104 6.59 27.42 -1.98
CA LYS A 104 6.50 27.43 -2.08
C LYS A 104 6.61 27.38 -2.19
#